data_1fa2847f0231a5f6c275ff6e9a6b2e3f
#
_entry.id   1fa2847f0231a5f6c275ff6e9a6b2e3f
#
_cell.length_a   1.000
_cell.length_b   1.000
_cell.length_c   1.000
_cell.angle_alpha   90.00
_cell.angle_beta   90.00
_cell.angle_gamma   90.00
#
_symmetry.space_group_name_H-M   'P 1'
#
loop_
_entity.id
_entity.type
_entity.pdbx_description
1 polymer ?
#
loop_
_entity_poly.entity_id
_entity_poly.type
_entity_poly.pdbx_seq_one_letter_code
_entity_poly.pdbx_strand_id
1 'polypeptide(L)'
;MDNQKNLILAIVVSCVILFGFQYFLAPKSQAPEPPTQTSQQAGAPQAPGASAPSAPGAATPNASGGTTPATLIPTASRESVLAKTPRAQIETPRLRGSINLVGGRIDDLTLLDYREEPAPNSPQIVLLAPDGTAEPYFAEFGWVAGDPSVKVPGNDTVWTSSGGALTPEHPIDLTWDNGAGLRYTRHYAVDSEYMFTLTQSVTNTSGAKVTLYPYALTARKGEVPVSPTYLYKVGPIGVFDGKLDNYKYSDMKPNGPNFQSTGGWIGFTDKYWLTALIPDQKEKLSATFHHVMQGKTDVYQVDYRGDQQDIAPGATLTVNNRFFAGAKQLALLDHYDDALGIPYFDHAIDFGWLYFLAKPIFEVLDFFYAHIGNFGLSIMLLTVLIKLIFFPLANKSYRAMSKMRLLQPELAKLRERYGDDKVKLNQEMMALYKRVGANPMAGCLPIVIQIPVFYALYQVLYVTIEMRQAPFYGWIHDLSAPDPTSFVNLFGLLPFTPPEISLIHIGAWPIIMGITMFLQQKLNPQPPDPMQAKMFMALPFVFTYMLSQFSSGLVIYWAWNNLLSITQQWLIMRRAGVSRAKPPGGNKTPAKAAKT
;
A
#
# COMPACT_ATOMS: atom_id res chain seq x y z
N MET A 1 42.61 13.76 -6.44
CA MET A 1 41.64 12.87 -7.12
C MET A 1 40.97 11.87 -6.17
N ASP A 2 41.55 11.53 -5.02
CA ASP A 2 40.96 10.52 -4.10
C ASP A 2 39.77 11.03 -3.27
N ASN A 3 39.64 12.33 -3.06
CA ASN A 3 38.50 12.89 -2.32
C ASN A 3 37.16 12.85 -3.08
N GLN A 4 37.18 12.93 -4.41
CA GLN A 4 35.99 12.78 -5.22
C GLN A 4 35.51 11.32 -5.21
N LYS A 5 36.44 10.36 -5.21
CA LYS A 5 36.11 8.93 -5.09
C LYS A 5 35.50 8.63 -3.71
N ASN A 6 36.03 9.19 -2.64
CA ASN A 6 35.51 9.01 -1.29
C ASN A 6 34.15 9.70 -1.07
N LEU A 7 33.90 10.84 -1.73
CA LEU A 7 32.61 11.51 -1.71
C LEU A 7 31.54 10.72 -2.50
N ILE A 8 31.92 10.27 -3.69
CA ILE A 8 31.06 9.38 -4.50
C ILE A 8 30.84 8.07 -3.74
N LEU A 9 31.87 7.52 -3.11
CA LEU A 9 31.75 6.33 -2.27
C LEU A 9 30.83 6.56 -1.07
N ALA A 10 30.89 7.72 -0.40
CA ALA A 10 30.02 8.07 0.72
C ALA A 10 28.55 8.26 0.27
N ILE A 11 28.31 8.86 -0.89
CA ILE A 11 26.97 8.96 -1.49
C ILE A 11 26.48 7.57 -1.90
N VAL A 12 27.32 6.79 -2.58
CA VAL A 12 27.01 5.41 -2.96
C VAL A 12 26.78 4.54 -1.73
N VAL A 13 27.59 4.66 -0.68
CA VAL A 13 27.40 3.93 0.59
C VAL A 13 26.15 4.40 1.31
N SER A 14 25.81 5.69 1.30
CA SER A 14 24.53 6.17 1.85
C SER A 14 23.33 5.71 1.05
N CYS A 15 23.43 5.70 -0.28
CA CYS A 15 22.42 5.08 -1.15
C CYS A 15 22.38 3.56 -0.97
N VAL A 16 23.53 2.88 -0.90
CA VAL A 16 23.63 1.44 -0.63
C VAL A 16 23.12 1.09 0.77
N ILE A 17 23.31 1.94 1.76
CA ILE A 17 22.68 1.75 3.09
C ILE A 17 21.18 1.94 3.01
N LEU A 18 20.69 2.95 2.29
CA LEU A 18 19.24 3.17 2.10
C LEU A 18 18.60 2.08 1.23
N PHE A 19 19.21 1.74 0.10
CA PHE A 19 18.72 0.69 -0.79
C PHE A 19 19.13 -0.70 -0.32
N GLY A 20 20.27 -0.89 0.31
CA GLY A 20 20.71 -2.13 0.91
C GLY A 20 19.87 -2.52 2.12
N PHE A 21 19.46 -1.55 2.94
CA PHE A 21 18.49 -1.78 4.01
C PHE A 21 17.14 -2.25 3.44
N GLN A 22 16.71 -1.68 2.32
CA GLN A 22 15.52 -2.09 1.60
C GLN A 22 15.67 -3.48 0.94
N TYR A 23 16.88 -3.85 0.52
CA TYR A 23 17.16 -5.12 -0.14
C TYR A 23 17.51 -6.26 0.83
N PHE A 24 18.16 -5.96 1.97
CA PHE A 24 18.62 -6.97 2.93
C PHE A 24 17.68 -7.20 4.12
N LEU A 25 16.84 -6.21 4.47
CA LEU A 25 15.85 -6.34 5.54
C LEU A 25 14.42 -6.49 5.03
N ALA A 26 14.15 -6.31 3.73
CA ALA A 26 12.94 -6.87 3.16
C ALA A 26 13.01 -8.40 3.30
N PRO A 27 11.99 -9.07 3.85
CA PRO A 27 11.99 -10.53 3.91
C PRO A 27 12.18 -11.04 2.49
N LYS A 28 13.31 -11.68 2.23
CA LYS A 28 13.54 -12.40 0.98
C LYS A 28 12.45 -13.45 0.90
N SER A 29 11.52 -13.29 -0.03
CA SER A 29 10.78 -14.43 -0.53
C SER A 29 11.85 -15.44 -0.99
N GLN A 30 11.98 -16.52 -0.24
CA GLN A 30 12.85 -17.63 -0.65
C GLN A 30 12.35 -18.10 -2.01
N ALA A 31 13.15 -17.86 -3.03
CA ALA A 31 12.96 -18.56 -4.29
C ALA A 31 13.02 -20.07 -3.97
N PRO A 32 12.09 -20.89 -4.49
CA PRO A 32 12.16 -22.33 -4.31
C PRO A 32 13.49 -22.82 -4.89
N GLU A 33 14.27 -23.52 -4.10
CA GLU A 33 15.44 -24.25 -4.59
C GLU A 33 14.98 -25.22 -5.70
N PRO A 34 15.76 -25.40 -6.78
CA PRO A 34 15.45 -26.40 -7.80
C PRO A 34 15.43 -27.78 -7.15
N PRO A 35 14.44 -28.63 -7.47
CA PRO A 35 14.31 -29.93 -6.85
C PRO A 35 15.54 -30.81 -7.16
N THR A 36 16.25 -31.19 -6.11
CA THR A 36 17.26 -32.25 -6.17
C THR A 36 16.54 -33.54 -6.52
N GLN A 37 16.87 -34.12 -7.66
CA GLN A 37 16.40 -35.43 -8.05
C GLN A 37 16.87 -36.46 -7.01
N THR A 38 15.94 -37.03 -6.28
CA THR A 38 16.17 -38.25 -5.54
C THR A 38 15.19 -39.32 -6.04
N SER A 39 15.79 -40.44 -6.41
CA SER A 39 15.24 -41.61 -7.00
C SER A 39 13.96 -42.19 -6.38
N GLN A 40 13.08 -42.61 -7.25
CA GLN A 40 12.07 -43.69 -7.21
C GLN A 40 11.86 -44.42 -5.87
N GLN A 41 10.65 -44.29 -5.36
CA GLN A 41 10.02 -45.42 -4.68
C GLN A 41 8.53 -45.50 -5.07
N ALA A 42 8.11 -46.74 -5.37
CA ALA A 42 6.88 -47.08 -6.05
C ALA A 42 5.63 -46.96 -5.18
N GLY A 43 4.54 -46.50 -5.78
CA GLY A 43 3.22 -47.12 -5.66
C GLY A 43 2.34 -46.74 -4.47
N ALA A 44 1.56 -45.66 -4.64
CA ALA A 44 0.20 -45.61 -4.13
C ALA A 44 -0.71 -44.94 -5.17
N PRO A 45 -1.96 -45.34 -5.35
CA PRO A 45 -2.81 -44.81 -6.41
C PRO A 45 -3.15 -43.36 -6.12
N GLN A 46 -2.75 -42.44 -7.02
CA GLN A 46 -3.22 -41.08 -7.04
C GLN A 46 -4.71 -41.04 -7.31
N ALA A 47 -5.49 -40.42 -6.41
CA ALA A 47 -6.83 -39.99 -6.71
C ALA A 47 -6.81 -39.01 -7.89
N PRO A 48 -7.79 -39.04 -8.82
CA PRO A 48 -7.83 -38.12 -9.94
C PRO A 48 -7.82 -36.66 -9.41
N GLY A 49 -6.81 -35.90 -9.78
CA GLY A 49 -6.71 -34.49 -9.43
C GLY A 49 -7.85 -33.72 -10.11
N ALA A 50 -8.93 -33.43 -9.36
CA ALA A 50 -9.94 -32.50 -9.79
C ALA A 50 -9.33 -31.09 -9.74
N SER A 51 -8.99 -30.53 -10.89
CA SER A 51 -8.55 -29.13 -11.02
C SER A 51 -9.74 -28.21 -10.69
N ALA A 52 -9.50 -27.11 -9.99
CA ALA A 52 -10.50 -26.07 -9.83
C ALA A 52 -10.97 -25.58 -11.21
N PRO A 53 -12.26 -25.17 -11.36
CA PRO A 53 -12.72 -24.64 -12.64
C PRO A 53 -11.92 -23.39 -12.99
N SER A 54 -11.31 -23.40 -14.17
CA SER A 54 -10.62 -22.23 -14.72
C SER A 54 -11.64 -21.13 -15.01
N ALA A 55 -11.23 -19.87 -14.90
CA ALA A 55 -12.05 -18.73 -15.33
C ALA A 55 -12.50 -18.91 -16.80
N PRO A 56 -13.68 -18.42 -17.21
CA PRO A 56 -14.12 -18.49 -18.58
C PRO A 56 -13.11 -17.81 -19.51
N GLY A 57 -12.56 -18.58 -20.43
CA GLY A 57 -11.47 -18.14 -21.29
C GLY A 57 -10.11 -18.78 -21.01
N ALA A 58 -9.90 -19.43 -19.88
CA ALA A 58 -8.80 -20.34 -19.64
C ALA A 58 -9.18 -21.75 -20.10
N ALA A 59 -9.37 -21.94 -21.42
CA ALA A 59 -9.43 -23.28 -22.00
C ALA A 59 -8.02 -23.89 -21.89
N THR A 60 -7.92 -25.08 -21.28
CA THR A 60 -6.74 -25.91 -21.42
C THR A 60 -6.42 -26.07 -22.91
N PRO A 61 -5.18 -25.83 -23.39
CA PRO A 61 -4.85 -26.00 -24.79
C PRO A 61 -4.99 -27.46 -25.15
N ASN A 62 -5.98 -27.81 -25.96
CA ASN A 62 -5.98 -29.04 -26.70
C ASN A 62 -4.94 -28.89 -27.81
N ALA A 63 -3.93 -29.76 -27.80
CA ALA A 63 -2.94 -29.84 -28.84
C ALA A 63 -3.60 -30.30 -30.15
N SER A 64 -4.05 -29.37 -30.97
CA SER A 64 -4.26 -29.55 -32.41
C SER A 64 -4.36 -28.17 -33.07
N GLY A 65 -3.39 -27.92 -33.96
CA GLY A 65 -3.14 -26.62 -34.56
C GLY A 65 -4.29 -26.02 -35.39
N GLY A 66 -4.39 -24.72 -35.33
CA GLY A 66 -5.20 -23.87 -36.19
C GLY A 66 -5.10 -22.44 -35.71
N THR A 67 -4.19 -21.65 -36.29
CA THR A 67 -4.09 -20.21 -36.10
C THR A 67 -5.30 -19.54 -36.72
N THR A 68 -6.32 -19.21 -35.91
CA THR A 68 -7.33 -18.24 -36.29
C THR A 68 -6.92 -16.89 -35.70
N PRO A 69 -6.87 -15.80 -36.47
CA PRO A 69 -6.59 -14.47 -35.95
C PRO A 69 -7.64 -14.11 -34.90
N ALA A 70 -7.21 -13.72 -33.71
CA ALA A 70 -8.11 -13.25 -32.66
C ALA A 70 -8.85 -12.01 -33.17
N THR A 71 -10.13 -12.17 -33.43
CA THR A 71 -11.03 -11.06 -33.71
C THR A 71 -11.09 -10.21 -32.42
N LEU A 72 -10.71 -8.95 -32.54
CA LEU A 72 -10.90 -7.96 -31.47
C LEU A 72 -12.40 -7.88 -31.17
N ILE A 73 -12.84 -8.48 -30.09
CA ILE A 73 -14.20 -8.31 -29.59
C ILE A 73 -14.29 -6.86 -29.09
N PRO A 74 -15.17 -6.02 -29.65
CA PRO A 74 -15.35 -4.66 -29.15
C PRO A 74 -15.74 -4.75 -27.67
N THR A 75 -15.02 -4.06 -26.80
CA THR A 75 -15.39 -3.93 -25.40
C THR A 75 -16.73 -3.20 -25.33
N ALA A 76 -17.75 -3.86 -24.79
CA ALA A 76 -19.07 -3.29 -24.63
C ALA A 76 -19.13 -2.42 -23.36
N SER A 77 -20.03 -1.41 -23.35
CA SER A 77 -20.27 -0.66 -22.13
C SER A 77 -20.86 -1.58 -21.04
N ARG A 78 -20.54 -1.28 -19.78
CA ARG A 78 -21.03 -2.07 -18.62
C ARG A 78 -22.55 -2.21 -18.64
N GLU A 79 -23.28 -1.12 -18.90
CA GLU A 79 -24.75 -1.12 -18.96
C GLU A 79 -25.28 -2.05 -20.05
N SER A 80 -24.64 -2.07 -21.20
CA SER A 80 -25.05 -2.93 -22.32
C SER A 80 -24.80 -4.42 -22.03
N VAL A 81 -23.78 -4.74 -21.22
CA VAL A 81 -23.49 -6.12 -20.79
C VAL A 81 -24.49 -6.55 -19.72
N LEU A 82 -24.73 -5.70 -18.71
CA LEU A 82 -25.68 -5.98 -17.61
C LEU A 82 -27.10 -6.25 -18.11
N ALA A 83 -27.52 -5.55 -19.18
CA ALA A 83 -28.85 -5.73 -19.77
C ALA A 83 -29.08 -7.09 -20.47
N LYS A 84 -28.02 -7.87 -20.72
CA LYS A 84 -28.13 -9.14 -21.49
C LYS A 84 -28.60 -10.32 -20.66
N THR A 85 -28.48 -10.27 -19.35
CA THR A 85 -28.78 -11.41 -18.45
C THR A 85 -29.72 -10.98 -17.32
N PRO A 86 -30.59 -11.89 -16.84
CA PRO A 86 -31.37 -11.62 -15.64
C PRO A 86 -30.47 -11.49 -14.43
N ARG A 87 -30.79 -10.53 -13.53
CA ARG A 87 -29.95 -10.18 -12.40
C ARG A 87 -30.75 -9.98 -11.12
N ALA A 88 -30.15 -10.36 -9.97
CA ALA A 88 -30.68 -10.00 -8.65
C ALA A 88 -29.92 -8.73 -8.19
N GLN A 89 -30.65 -7.68 -7.83
CA GLN A 89 -30.08 -6.40 -7.44
C GLN A 89 -29.44 -6.46 -6.05
N ILE A 90 -28.36 -5.69 -5.84
CA ILE A 90 -27.69 -5.46 -4.55
C ILE A 90 -27.87 -3.98 -4.22
N GLU A 91 -28.47 -3.69 -3.07
CA GLU A 91 -28.72 -2.32 -2.59
C GLU A 91 -28.42 -2.23 -1.09
N THR A 92 -27.30 -1.60 -0.75
CA THR A 92 -26.93 -1.32 0.64
C THR A 92 -26.60 0.17 0.79
N PRO A 93 -26.41 0.70 2.00
CA PRO A 93 -25.97 2.09 2.18
C PRO A 93 -24.66 2.42 1.45
N ARG A 94 -23.76 1.44 1.26
CA ARG A 94 -22.44 1.66 0.69
C ARG A 94 -22.19 0.98 -0.65
N LEU A 95 -23.07 0.04 -1.05
CA LEU A 95 -22.89 -0.76 -2.26
C LEU A 95 -24.12 -0.70 -3.15
N ARG A 96 -23.91 -0.63 -4.44
CA ARG A 96 -24.92 -0.86 -5.48
C ARG A 96 -24.35 -1.80 -6.53
N GLY A 97 -25.13 -2.78 -6.92
CA GLY A 97 -24.69 -3.73 -7.93
C GLY A 97 -25.71 -4.81 -8.21
N SER A 98 -25.25 -5.94 -8.69
CA SER A 98 -26.14 -7.07 -8.98
C SER A 98 -25.38 -8.39 -9.09
N ILE A 99 -26.11 -9.49 -8.83
CA ILE A 99 -25.66 -10.86 -9.03
C ILE A 99 -26.23 -11.34 -10.36
N ASN A 100 -25.38 -11.86 -11.23
CA ASN A 100 -25.80 -12.46 -12.50
C ASN A 100 -26.52 -13.80 -12.24
N LEU A 101 -27.76 -13.94 -12.65
CA LEU A 101 -28.49 -15.20 -12.48
C LEU A 101 -28.06 -16.29 -13.48
N VAL A 102 -27.27 -15.95 -14.49
CA VAL A 102 -26.57 -16.93 -15.34
C VAL A 102 -25.17 -17.15 -14.78
N GLY A 103 -24.90 -18.34 -14.26
CA GLY A 103 -23.65 -18.69 -13.56
C GLY A 103 -23.63 -18.33 -12.07
N GLY A 104 -24.43 -17.36 -11.62
CA GLY A 104 -24.53 -16.95 -10.20
C GLY A 104 -23.30 -16.19 -9.70
N ARG A 105 -22.72 -15.33 -10.54
CA ARG A 105 -21.54 -14.52 -10.22
C ARG A 105 -21.91 -13.18 -9.58
N ILE A 106 -21.07 -12.73 -8.65
CA ILE A 106 -21.05 -11.32 -8.21
C ILE A 106 -20.07 -10.62 -9.15
N ASP A 107 -20.57 -9.97 -10.19
CA ASP A 107 -19.79 -9.39 -11.27
C ASP A 107 -20.16 -7.92 -11.57
N ASP A 108 -20.87 -7.29 -10.65
CA ASP A 108 -21.33 -5.92 -10.80
C ASP A 108 -21.43 -5.28 -9.41
N LEU A 109 -20.50 -4.39 -9.06
CA LEU A 109 -20.46 -3.74 -7.77
C LEU A 109 -19.85 -2.35 -7.85
N THR A 110 -20.57 -1.35 -7.33
CA THR A 110 -20.18 0.05 -7.27
C THR A 110 -20.12 0.50 -5.81
N LEU A 111 -19.05 1.19 -5.44
CA LEU A 111 -18.85 1.79 -4.12
C LEU A 111 -19.49 3.18 -4.08
N LEU A 112 -20.52 3.38 -3.27
CA LEU A 112 -21.30 4.61 -3.26
C LEU A 112 -20.59 5.79 -2.58
N ASP A 113 -19.73 5.51 -1.59
CA ASP A 113 -19.01 6.52 -0.81
C ASP A 113 -17.80 7.08 -1.53
N TYR A 114 -17.37 6.49 -2.64
CA TYR A 114 -16.11 6.81 -3.30
C TYR A 114 -16.30 7.17 -4.77
N ARG A 115 -15.59 8.20 -5.20
CA ARG A 115 -15.58 8.69 -6.59
C ARG A 115 -14.19 8.56 -7.18
N GLU A 116 -14.10 8.58 -8.51
CA GLU A 116 -12.81 8.53 -9.22
C GLU A 116 -11.98 9.79 -8.93
N GLU A 117 -12.63 10.97 -9.00
CA GLU A 117 -12.01 12.27 -8.75
C GLU A 117 -12.73 13.04 -7.63
N PRO A 118 -12.11 14.06 -7.02
CA PRO A 118 -12.75 14.89 -5.99
C PRO A 118 -13.95 15.71 -6.48
N ALA A 119 -14.14 15.82 -7.81
CA ALA A 119 -15.24 16.60 -8.39
C ALA A 119 -16.62 15.99 -8.02
N PRO A 120 -17.63 16.80 -7.66
CA PRO A 120 -18.96 16.30 -7.25
C PRO A 120 -19.67 15.45 -8.29
N ASN A 121 -19.39 15.68 -9.59
CA ASN A 121 -20.00 14.94 -10.70
C ASN A 121 -19.12 13.78 -11.22
N SER A 122 -17.99 13.50 -10.57
CA SER A 122 -17.14 12.38 -10.94
C SER A 122 -17.89 11.06 -10.75
N PRO A 123 -17.66 10.05 -11.64
CA PRO A 123 -18.23 8.72 -11.50
C PRO A 123 -17.87 8.08 -10.14
N GLN A 124 -18.76 7.23 -9.65
CA GLN A 124 -18.47 6.38 -8.50
C GLN A 124 -17.53 5.24 -8.90
N ILE A 125 -16.75 4.75 -7.94
CA ILE A 125 -15.82 3.65 -8.15
C ILE A 125 -16.58 2.36 -8.47
N VAL A 126 -16.34 1.80 -9.64
CA VAL A 126 -16.78 0.46 -10.03
C VAL A 126 -15.72 -0.53 -9.58
N LEU A 127 -16.04 -1.34 -8.58
CA LEU A 127 -15.11 -2.34 -8.04
C LEU A 127 -15.17 -3.65 -8.82
N LEU A 128 -16.36 -4.13 -9.15
CA LEU A 128 -16.57 -5.34 -9.96
C LEU A 128 -17.29 -4.97 -11.25
N ALA A 129 -16.86 -5.60 -12.36
CA ALA A 129 -17.45 -5.42 -13.68
C ALA A 129 -17.57 -6.76 -14.42
N PRO A 130 -18.68 -6.97 -15.19
CA PRO A 130 -18.95 -8.25 -15.84
C PRO A 130 -17.98 -8.56 -16.98
N ASP A 131 -17.88 -9.84 -17.30
CA ASP A 131 -17.14 -10.30 -18.48
C ASP A 131 -17.74 -9.69 -19.76
N GLY A 132 -16.85 -9.27 -20.70
CA GLY A 132 -17.24 -8.51 -21.91
C GLY A 132 -17.06 -6.99 -21.78
N THR A 133 -16.76 -6.46 -20.59
CA THR A 133 -16.30 -5.08 -20.39
C THR A 133 -14.78 -4.93 -20.63
N ALA A 134 -14.25 -3.73 -20.54
CA ALA A 134 -12.81 -3.48 -20.72
C ALA A 134 -11.97 -4.17 -19.64
N GLU A 135 -12.42 -4.09 -18.39
CA GLU A 135 -11.73 -4.57 -17.20
C GLU A 135 -12.65 -5.47 -16.37
N PRO A 136 -12.94 -6.70 -16.82
CA PRO A 136 -13.76 -7.63 -16.06
C PRO A 136 -13.12 -7.96 -14.71
N TYR A 137 -13.95 -7.97 -13.68
CA TYR A 137 -13.56 -8.36 -12.33
C TYR A 137 -14.78 -8.92 -11.58
N PHE A 138 -14.71 -10.18 -11.14
CA PHE A 138 -15.85 -10.86 -10.55
C PHE A 138 -15.45 -11.89 -9.49
N ALA A 139 -16.42 -12.32 -8.69
CA ALA A 139 -16.31 -13.45 -7.78
C ALA A 139 -17.33 -14.54 -8.14
N GLU A 140 -16.92 -15.79 -7.96
CA GLU A 140 -17.73 -16.98 -8.23
C GLU A 140 -17.55 -17.99 -7.11
N PHE A 141 -18.66 -18.68 -6.78
CA PHE A 141 -18.69 -19.76 -5.80
C PHE A 141 -19.35 -20.97 -6.42
N GLY A 142 -18.92 -22.17 -6.05
CA GLY A 142 -19.51 -23.35 -6.68
C GLY A 142 -19.01 -24.67 -6.12
N TRP A 143 -19.25 -25.71 -6.93
CA TRP A 143 -18.97 -27.09 -6.60
C TRP A 143 -18.25 -27.79 -7.75
N VAL A 144 -17.24 -28.59 -7.42
CA VAL A 144 -16.63 -29.54 -8.35
C VAL A 144 -17.13 -30.94 -8.00
N ALA A 145 -17.58 -31.69 -8.98
CA ALA A 145 -18.00 -33.06 -8.78
C ALA A 145 -16.78 -34.01 -8.70
N GLY A 146 -16.80 -34.94 -7.75
CA GLY A 146 -15.80 -36.00 -7.70
C GLY A 146 -15.97 -37.04 -8.83
N ASP A 147 -17.19 -37.23 -9.29
CA ASP A 147 -17.54 -38.03 -10.46
C ASP A 147 -18.00 -37.11 -11.61
N PRO A 148 -17.34 -37.13 -12.78
CA PRO A 148 -17.72 -36.28 -13.93
C PRO A 148 -19.14 -36.48 -14.45
N SER A 149 -19.79 -37.59 -14.13
CA SER A 149 -21.21 -37.84 -14.50
C SER A 149 -22.19 -37.03 -13.67
N VAL A 150 -21.78 -36.51 -12.51
CA VAL A 150 -22.63 -35.70 -11.64
C VAL A 150 -22.66 -34.27 -12.15
N LYS A 151 -23.84 -33.83 -12.59
CA LYS A 151 -24.05 -32.47 -13.07
C LYS A 151 -24.08 -31.49 -11.89
N VAL A 152 -23.13 -30.53 -11.87
CA VAL A 152 -23.05 -29.43 -10.93
C VAL A 152 -23.35 -28.10 -11.63
N PRO A 153 -23.70 -27.02 -10.89
CA PRO A 153 -23.89 -25.69 -11.50
C PRO A 153 -22.61 -25.20 -12.18
N GLY A 154 -22.74 -24.72 -13.43
CA GLY A 154 -21.68 -24.12 -14.23
C GLY A 154 -21.96 -22.67 -14.62
N ASN A 155 -21.13 -22.12 -15.49
CA ASN A 155 -21.21 -20.72 -15.94
C ASN A 155 -22.47 -20.39 -16.77
N ASP A 156 -23.10 -21.40 -17.35
CA ASP A 156 -24.33 -21.34 -18.15
C ASP A 156 -25.57 -21.66 -17.35
N THR A 157 -25.42 -22.04 -16.09
CA THR A 157 -26.54 -22.41 -15.22
C THR A 157 -27.41 -21.19 -14.92
N VAL A 158 -28.72 -21.31 -15.25
CA VAL A 158 -29.69 -20.27 -14.93
C VAL A 158 -30.26 -20.55 -13.54
N TRP A 159 -29.99 -19.66 -12.61
CA TRP A 159 -30.49 -19.73 -11.23
C TRP A 159 -31.86 -19.08 -11.10
N THR A 160 -32.72 -19.64 -10.26
CA THR A 160 -33.97 -19.03 -9.86
C THR A 160 -33.78 -18.27 -8.56
N SER A 161 -34.07 -16.97 -8.58
CA SER A 161 -34.02 -16.12 -7.39
C SER A 161 -35.31 -16.15 -6.60
N SER A 162 -35.24 -16.06 -5.27
CA SER A 162 -36.40 -15.85 -4.39
C SER A 162 -37.13 -14.53 -4.63
N GLY A 163 -36.48 -13.60 -5.38
CA GLY A 163 -36.99 -12.25 -5.68
C GLY A 163 -36.54 -11.21 -4.68
N GLY A 164 -36.78 -9.95 -5.04
CA GLY A 164 -36.34 -8.79 -4.26
C GLY A 164 -34.87 -8.39 -4.51
N ALA A 165 -34.47 -7.30 -3.89
CA ALA A 165 -33.06 -6.85 -3.85
C ALA A 165 -32.39 -7.43 -2.60
N LEU A 166 -31.11 -7.77 -2.73
CA LEU A 166 -30.26 -8.11 -1.61
C LEU A 166 -29.92 -6.84 -0.83
N THR A 167 -30.44 -6.74 0.38
CA THR A 167 -30.16 -5.65 1.32
C THR A 167 -29.68 -6.22 2.66
N PRO A 168 -29.17 -5.42 3.59
CA PRO A 168 -28.78 -5.92 4.92
C PRO A 168 -29.93 -6.61 5.67
N GLU A 169 -31.18 -6.21 5.42
CA GLU A 169 -32.39 -6.74 6.05
C GLU A 169 -33.05 -7.84 5.24
N HIS A 170 -32.75 -7.96 3.93
CA HIS A 170 -33.39 -8.89 3.00
C HIS A 170 -32.35 -9.77 2.28
N PRO A 171 -31.96 -10.91 2.87
CA PRO A 171 -31.19 -11.94 2.18
C PRO A 171 -31.98 -12.53 1.00
N ILE A 172 -31.26 -13.04 0.00
CA ILE A 172 -31.89 -13.70 -1.16
C ILE A 172 -31.36 -15.12 -1.34
N ASP A 173 -32.23 -16.01 -1.86
CA ASP A 173 -31.88 -17.37 -2.23
C ASP A 173 -31.82 -17.52 -3.75
N LEU A 174 -30.75 -18.16 -4.23
CA LEU A 174 -30.65 -18.65 -5.59
C LEU A 174 -30.74 -20.18 -5.55
N THR A 175 -31.66 -20.76 -6.30
CA THR A 175 -31.90 -22.20 -6.33
C THR A 175 -31.76 -22.77 -7.74
N TRP A 176 -31.23 -23.98 -7.83
CA TRP A 176 -31.13 -24.73 -9.07
C TRP A 176 -31.22 -26.24 -8.80
N ASP A 177 -31.92 -26.97 -9.66
CA ASP A 177 -32.06 -28.42 -9.62
C ASP A 177 -31.41 -29.03 -10.84
N ASN A 178 -30.56 -30.05 -10.65
CA ASN A 178 -29.83 -30.68 -11.76
C ASN A 178 -30.67 -31.69 -12.56
N GLY A 179 -31.93 -31.95 -12.14
CA GLY A 179 -32.82 -32.92 -12.75
C GLY A 179 -32.47 -34.39 -12.46
N ALA A 180 -31.44 -34.63 -11.63
CA ALA A 180 -30.93 -35.95 -11.27
C ALA A 180 -30.89 -36.18 -9.74
N GLY A 181 -31.70 -35.43 -9.00
CA GLY A 181 -31.84 -35.56 -7.55
C GLY A 181 -30.88 -34.75 -6.72
N LEU A 182 -30.19 -33.74 -7.30
CA LEU A 182 -29.42 -32.78 -6.54
C LEU A 182 -29.99 -31.38 -6.67
N ARG A 183 -30.36 -30.81 -5.53
CA ARG A 183 -30.85 -29.44 -5.44
C ARG A 183 -29.78 -28.56 -4.79
N TYR A 184 -29.38 -27.51 -5.48
CA TYR A 184 -28.39 -26.53 -5.04
C TYR A 184 -29.09 -25.24 -4.60
N THR A 185 -28.69 -24.71 -3.46
CA THR A 185 -29.19 -23.44 -2.94
C THR A 185 -27.99 -22.58 -2.54
N ARG A 186 -28.00 -21.31 -2.92
CA ARG A 186 -27.06 -20.28 -2.46
C ARG A 186 -27.84 -19.20 -1.73
N HIS A 187 -27.63 -19.09 -0.44
CA HIS A 187 -28.20 -18.05 0.40
C HIS A 187 -27.20 -16.91 0.50
N TYR A 188 -27.56 -15.73 -0.02
CA TYR A 188 -26.77 -14.52 0.05
C TYR A 188 -27.31 -13.58 1.11
N ALA A 189 -26.47 -13.16 2.04
CA ALA A 189 -26.69 -12.05 2.94
C ALA A 189 -25.55 -11.03 2.78
N VAL A 190 -25.79 -9.77 3.07
CA VAL A 190 -24.79 -8.70 3.04
C VAL A 190 -24.97 -7.83 4.28
N ASP A 191 -23.89 -7.34 4.86
CA ASP A 191 -23.98 -6.36 5.94
C ASP A 191 -24.16 -4.93 5.40
N SER A 192 -24.20 -3.96 6.29
CA SER A 192 -24.29 -2.53 5.92
C SER A 192 -22.99 -1.97 5.36
N GLU A 193 -21.90 -2.71 5.47
CA GLU A 193 -20.55 -2.31 5.06
C GLU A 193 -20.19 -2.98 3.71
N TYR A 194 -19.29 -3.97 3.70
CA TYR A 194 -18.76 -4.58 2.48
C TYR A 194 -18.66 -6.10 2.54
N MET A 195 -19.20 -6.75 3.59
CA MET A 195 -19.08 -8.19 3.78
C MET A 195 -20.33 -8.93 3.31
N PHE A 196 -20.16 -9.80 2.33
CA PHE A 196 -21.15 -10.77 1.90
C PHE A 196 -20.95 -12.08 2.67
N THR A 197 -22.04 -12.67 3.14
CA THR A 197 -22.08 -14.04 3.67
C THR A 197 -22.81 -14.90 2.68
N LEU A 198 -22.18 -15.97 2.23
CA LEU A 198 -22.73 -16.93 1.29
C LEU A 198 -22.79 -18.32 1.91
N THR A 199 -23.98 -18.82 2.16
CA THR A 199 -24.22 -20.20 2.57
C THR A 199 -24.64 -21.01 1.35
N GLN A 200 -23.81 -22.00 0.96
CA GLN A 200 -24.08 -22.93 -0.12
C GLN A 200 -24.61 -24.24 0.44
N SER A 201 -25.77 -24.71 -0.03
CA SER A 201 -26.34 -25.98 0.39
C SER A 201 -26.61 -26.90 -0.81
N VAL A 202 -26.36 -28.18 -0.64
CA VAL A 202 -26.68 -29.21 -1.62
C VAL A 202 -27.50 -30.30 -0.95
N THR A 203 -28.75 -30.49 -1.39
CA THR A 203 -29.62 -31.55 -0.92
C THR A 203 -29.58 -32.71 -1.92
N ASN A 204 -29.20 -33.89 -1.43
CA ASN A 204 -29.14 -35.11 -2.24
C ASN A 204 -30.42 -35.94 -2.05
N THR A 205 -31.33 -35.84 -3.00
CA THR A 205 -32.57 -36.67 -3.06
C THR A 205 -32.40 -37.89 -3.99
N SER A 206 -31.18 -38.09 -4.54
CA SER A 206 -30.87 -39.26 -5.35
C SER A 206 -30.70 -40.53 -4.49
N GLY A 207 -30.72 -41.70 -5.13
CA GLY A 207 -30.53 -42.97 -4.44
C GLY A 207 -29.05 -43.32 -4.14
N ALA A 208 -28.08 -42.47 -4.51
CA ALA A 208 -26.66 -42.76 -4.40
C ALA A 208 -25.93 -41.66 -3.59
N LYS A 209 -24.80 -42.06 -2.96
CA LYS A 209 -23.89 -41.10 -2.33
C LYS A 209 -23.23 -40.26 -3.41
N VAL A 210 -23.12 -38.95 -3.18
CA VAL A 210 -22.47 -37.99 -4.08
C VAL A 210 -21.30 -37.33 -3.37
N THR A 211 -20.18 -37.23 -4.09
CA THR A 211 -18.97 -36.56 -3.60
C THR A 211 -18.78 -35.23 -4.32
N LEU A 212 -18.66 -34.15 -3.56
CA LEU A 212 -18.47 -32.78 -4.07
C LEU A 212 -17.31 -32.10 -3.35
N TYR A 213 -16.72 -31.09 -4.03
CA TYR A 213 -15.70 -30.19 -3.47
C TYR A 213 -16.19 -28.76 -3.60
N PRO A 214 -16.35 -28.00 -2.51
CA PRO A 214 -16.68 -26.58 -2.59
C PRO A 214 -15.49 -25.80 -3.12
N TYR A 215 -15.75 -24.76 -3.90
CA TYR A 215 -14.73 -23.81 -4.33
C TYR A 215 -15.24 -22.37 -4.32
N ALA A 216 -14.30 -21.43 -4.26
CA ALA A 216 -14.54 -20.04 -4.59
C ALA A 216 -13.37 -19.50 -5.41
N LEU A 217 -13.64 -18.57 -6.30
CA LEU A 217 -12.65 -17.86 -7.07
C LEU A 217 -12.99 -16.38 -7.21
N THR A 218 -11.97 -15.55 -7.36
CA THR A 218 -12.10 -14.20 -7.90
C THR A 218 -11.10 -14.03 -9.02
N ALA A 219 -11.55 -13.42 -10.12
CA ALA A 219 -10.74 -13.26 -11.32
C ALA A 219 -10.88 -11.87 -11.89
N ARG A 220 -9.76 -11.32 -12.37
CA ARG A 220 -9.72 -10.01 -13.04
C ARG A 220 -8.87 -10.06 -14.30
N LYS A 221 -9.19 -9.17 -15.24
CA LYS A 221 -8.48 -9.00 -16.49
C LYS A 221 -7.69 -7.69 -16.45
N GLY A 222 -6.40 -7.76 -16.85
CA GLY A 222 -5.49 -6.62 -16.82
C GLY A 222 -4.86 -6.36 -15.45
N GLU A 223 -3.84 -5.53 -15.45
CA GLU A 223 -3.12 -5.09 -14.26
C GLU A 223 -3.56 -3.69 -13.86
N VAL A 224 -3.61 -3.42 -12.57
CA VAL A 224 -3.74 -2.05 -12.07
C VAL A 224 -2.42 -1.33 -12.30
N PRO A 225 -2.40 -0.19 -13.03
CA PRO A 225 -1.19 0.57 -13.23
C PRO A 225 -0.61 1.04 -11.90
N VAL A 226 0.61 0.60 -11.59
CA VAL A 226 1.35 1.01 -10.39
C VAL A 226 2.56 1.81 -10.82
N SER A 227 2.68 3.05 -10.37
CA SER A 227 3.88 3.83 -10.62
C SER A 227 5.09 3.19 -9.92
N PRO A 228 6.26 3.06 -10.60
CA PRO A 228 7.47 2.48 -10.01
C PRO A 228 7.98 3.22 -8.76
N THR A 229 7.54 4.47 -8.58
CA THR A 229 7.93 5.33 -7.44
C THR A 229 7.24 4.92 -6.14
N TYR A 230 6.22 4.06 -6.20
CA TYR A 230 5.37 3.76 -5.07
C TYR A 230 5.75 2.46 -4.36
N LEU A 231 5.77 2.50 -3.02
CA LEU A 231 6.24 1.42 -2.15
C LEU A 231 5.08 0.59 -1.56
N TYR A 232 3.92 0.53 -2.22
CA TYR A 232 2.82 -0.33 -1.78
C TYR A 232 2.65 -1.52 -2.74
N LYS A 233 2.05 -2.57 -2.22
CA LYS A 233 1.81 -3.80 -2.97
C LYS A 233 0.41 -3.80 -3.58
N VAL A 234 0.33 -4.21 -4.84
CA VAL A 234 -0.89 -4.42 -5.60
C VAL A 234 -0.77 -5.79 -6.28
N GLY A 235 -1.81 -6.59 -6.14
CA GLY A 235 -1.84 -7.92 -6.74
C GLY A 235 -2.52 -8.97 -5.88
N PRO A 236 -2.30 -10.25 -6.19
CA PRO A 236 -2.78 -11.36 -5.39
C PRO A 236 -2.22 -11.36 -3.98
N ILE A 237 -3.09 -11.62 -3.01
CA ILE A 237 -2.77 -11.62 -1.59
C ILE A 237 -3.56 -12.72 -0.87
N GLY A 238 -3.01 -13.27 0.20
CA GLY A 238 -3.73 -14.23 1.04
C GLY A 238 -3.03 -14.51 2.35
N VAL A 239 -3.76 -15.07 3.29
CA VAL A 239 -3.24 -15.57 4.56
C VAL A 239 -3.47 -17.06 4.64
N PHE A 240 -2.38 -17.82 4.80
CA PHE A 240 -2.36 -19.29 4.84
C PHE A 240 -1.61 -19.75 6.09
N ASP A 241 -2.28 -20.54 6.94
CA ASP A 241 -1.74 -21.00 8.24
C ASP A 241 -1.11 -19.86 9.07
N GLY A 242 -1.79 -18.69 9.10
CA GLY A 242 -1.34 -17.51 9.85
C GLY A 242 -0.18 -16.75 9.22
N LYS A 243 0.19 -17.03 7.97
CA LYS A 243 1.23 -16.32 7.23
C LYS A 243 0.63 -15.53 6.07
N LEU A 244 0.95 -14.24 6.01
CA LEU A 244 0.56 -13.37 4.89
C LEU A 244 1.52 -13.57 3.72
N ASP A 245 1.00 -13.96 2.58
CA ASP A 245 1.70 -14.04 1.30
C ASP A 245 1.08 -13.05 0.30
N ASN A 246 1.95 -12.32 -0.42
CA ASN A 246 1.55 -11.27 -1.34
C ASN A 246 2.47 -11.30 -2.57
N TYR A 247 1.90 -11.22 -3.76
CA TYR A 247 2.59 -11.30 -5.04
C TYR A 247 2.30 -10.08 -5.90
N LYS A 248 3.29 -9.64 -6.69
CA LYS A 248 3.04 -8.67 -7.76
C LYS A 248 2.48 -9.40 -8.98
N TYR A 249 1.70 -8.70 -9.79
CA TYR A 249 1.21 -9.24 -11.06
C TYR A 249 2.38 -9.75 -11.95
N SER A 250 3.47 -9.00 -12.03
CA SER A 250 4.68 -9.37 -12.78
C SER A 250 5.35 -10.67 -12.32
N ASP A 251 5.13 -11.09 -11.08
CA ASP A 251 5.76 -12.27 -10.49
C ASP A 251 4.87 -13.51 -10.65
N MET A 252 3.65 -13.34 -11.14
CA MET A 252 2.69 -14.41 -11.36
C MET A 252 3.09 -15.28 -12.57
N LYS A 253 3.05 -16.59 -12.36
CA LYS A 253 3.34 -17.59 -13.40
C LYS A 253 2.07 -18.36 -13.76
N PRO A 254 1.99 -19.00 -14.94
CA PRO A 254 0.83 -19.80 -15.33
C PRO A 254 0.45 -20.88 -14.30
N ASN A 255 1.45 -21.53 -13.72
CA ASN A 255 1.28 -22.45 -12.59
C ASN A 255 1.82 -21.75 -11.34
N GLY A 256 1.01 -20.88 -10.77
CA GLY A 256 1.36 -20.09 -9.59
C GLY A 256 1.54 -20.94 -8.33
N PRO A 257 1.90 -20.31 -7.20
CA PRO A 257 2.08 -21.02 -5.95
C PRO A 257 0.75 -21.65 -5.49
N ASN A 258 0.84 -22.86 -4.95
CA ASN A 258 -0.26 -23.58 -4.32
C ASN A 258 -0.01 -23.66 -2.83
N PHE A 259 -1.03 -23.39 -2.05
CA PHE A 259 -0.99 -23.36 -0.60
C PHE A 259 -2.00 -24.36 -0.02
N GLN A 260 -1.57 -25.12 0.98
CA GLN A 260 -2.48 -25.89 1.83
C GLN A 260 -2.66 -25.09 3.12
N SER A 261 -3.89 -24.89 3.55
CA SER A 261 -4.18 -24.10 4.76
C SER A 261 -5.42 -24.62 5.46
N THR A 262 -5.51 -24.32 6.75
CA THR A 262 -6.76 -24.40 7.50
C THR A 262 -7.27 -22.99 7.74
N GLY A 263 -8.42 -22.64 7.16
CA GLY A 263 -8.91 -21.26 7.20
C GLY A 263 -8.06 -20.27 6.41
N GLY A 264 -8.02 -19.03 6.88
CA GLY A 264 -7.36 -17.91 6.20
C GLY A 264 -8.26 -17.21 5.19
N TRP A 265 -7.67 -16.54 4.23
CA TRP A 265 -8.37 -15.85 3.15
C TRP A 265 -7.47 -15.63 1.94
N ILE A 266 -8.06 -15.40 0.76
CA ILE A 266 -7.33 -15.17 -0.49
C ILE A 266 -8.07 -14.14 -1.34
N GLY A 267 -7.34 -13.26 -2.04
CA GLY A 267 -7.98 -12.22 -2.85
C GLY A 267 -7.03 -11.38 -3.68
N PHE A 268 -7.51 -10.21 -4.10
CA PHE A 268 -6.72 -9.17 -4.74
C PHE A 268 -6.76 -7.89 -3.93
N THR A 269 -5.57 -7.31 -3.71
CA THR A 269 -5.43 -6.00 -3.08
C THR A 269 -4.98 -4.96 -4.10
N ASP A 270 -5.70 -3.85 -4.15
CA ASP A 270 -5.30 -2.61 -4.81
C ASP A 270 -4.84 -1.58 -3.76
N LYS A 271 -4.49 -0.37 -4.17
CA LYS A 271 -4.08 0.67 -3.21
C LYS A 271 -5.12 0.88 -2.10
N TYR A 272 -6.39 1.00 -2.45
CA TYR A 272 -7.49 1.35 -1.56
C TYR A 272 -8.59 0.28 -1.45
N TRP A 273 -8.62 -0.68 -2.38
CA TRP A 273 -9.68 -1.66 -2.51
C TRP A 273 -9.17 -3.07 -2.23
N LEU A 274 -10.06 -3.90 -1.74
CA LEU A 274 -9.80 -5.32 -1.50
C LEU A 274 -10.99 -6.12 -1.98
N THR A 275 -10.75 -7.24 -2.66
CA THR A 275 -11.66 -8.37 -2.72
C THR A 275 -11.01 -9.55 -2.02
N ALA A 276 -11.73 -10.19 -1.13
CA ALA A 276 -11.22 -11.34 -0.40
C ALA A 276 -12.28 -12.43 -0.28
N LEU A 277 -11.90 -13.63 -0.67
CA LEU A 277 -12.65 -14.87 -0.45
C LEU A 277 -12.22 -15.44 0.90
N ILE A 278 -13.16 -15.67 1.78
CA ILE A 278 -12.94 -16.06 3.15
C ILE A 278 -13.71 -17.36 3.40
N PRO A 279 -13.06 -18.52 3.43
CA PRO A 279 -13.66 -19.80 3.78
C PRO A 279 -14.03 -19.87 5.27
N ASP A 280 -14.73 -20.92 5.68
CA ASP A 280 -14.84 -21.24 7.11
C ASP A 280 -13.44 -21.44 7.68
N GLN A 281 -13.14 -20.79 8.82
CA GLN A 281 -11.81 -20.74 9.40
C GLN A 281 -11.33 -22.10 9.98
N LYS A 282 -12.20 -23.10 10.02
CA LYS A 282 -11.88 -24.47 10.45
C LYS A 282 -11.75 -25.44 9.29
N GLU A 283 -12.08 -25.00 8.07
CA GLU A 283 -12.05 -25.85 6.88
C GLU A 283 -10.64 -25.93 6.30
N LYS A 284 -10.23 -27.15 5.91
CA LYS A 284 -8.99 -27.36 5.15
C LYS A 284 -9.22 -27.04 3.69
N LEU A 285 -8.26 -26.39 3.08
CA LEU A 285 -8.36 -25.95 1.70
C LEU A 285 -7.02 -26.01 0.97
N SER A 286 -7.12 -26.09 -0.34
CA SER A 286 -6.00 -25.84 -1.27
C SER A 286 -6.28 -24.55 -2.01
N ALA A 287 -5.40 -23.56 -1.85
CA ALA A 287 -5.50 -22.25 -2.50
C ALA A 287 -4.44 -22.07 -3.57
N THR A 288 -4.77 -21.39 -4.66
CA THR A 288 -3.84 -21.21 -5.78
C THR A 288 -3.98 -19.81 -6.38
N PHE A 289 -2.85 -19.27 -6.81
CA PHE A 289 -2.77 -18.06 -7.63
C PHE A 289 -2.47 -18.45 -9.07
N HIS A 290 -3.32 -18.06 -10.02
CA HIS A 290 -3.18 -18.36 -11.43
C HIS A 290 -2.97 -17.10 -12.26
N HIS A 291 -2.15 -17.23 -13.31
CA HIS A 291 -2.01 -16.25 -14.38
C HIS A 291 -2.18 -16.96 -15.72
N VAL A 292 -3.04 -16.44 -16.58
CA VAL A 292 -3.31 -16.98 -17.91
C VAL A 292 -3.36 -15.84 -18.92
N MET A 293 -2.76 -16.07 -20.09
CA MET A 293 -2.91 -15.17 -21.24
C MET A 293 -4.18 -15.50 -22.03
N GLN A 294 -5.13 -14.56 -22.08
CA GLN A 294 -6.29 -14.64 -22.96
C GLN A 294 -6.09 -13.73 -24.19
N GLY A 295 -5.62 -14.32 -25.29
CA GLY A 295 -5.18 -13.53 -26.43
C GLY A 295 -3.94 -12.72 -26.12
N LYS A 296 -4.10 -11.37 -26.04
CA LYS A 296 -3.02 -10.42 -25.66
C LYS A 296 -3.20 -9.83 -24.26
N THR A 297 -4.18 -10.29 -23.51
CA THR A 297 -4.52 -9.71 -22.20
C THR A 297 -4.24 -10.72 -21.11
N ASP A 298 -3.62 -10.26 -20.04
CA ASP A 298 -3.37 -11.03 -18.84
C ASP A 298 -4.67 -11.21 -18.06
N VAL A 299 -4.92 -12.41 -17.59
CA VAL A 299 -6.02 -12.77 -16.70
C VAL A 299 -5.43 -13.37 -15.44
N TYR A 300 -5.76 -12.79 -14.32
CA TYR A 300 -5.34 -13.22 -13.00
C TYR A 300 -6.53 -13.81 -12.25
N GLN A 301 -6.33 -14.97 -11.65
CA GLN A 301 -7.32 -15.65 -10.83
C GLN A 301 -6.67 -16.07 -9.52
N VAL A 302 -7.40 -15.90 -8.44
CA VAL A 302 -7.09 -16.51 -7.16
C VAL A 302 -8.29 -17.35 -6.75
N ASP A 303 -8.03 -18.57 -6.30
CA ASP A 303 -9.08 -19.50 -5.92
C ASP A 303 -8.67 -20.39 -4.75
N TYR A 304 -9.66 -20.94 -4.09
CA TYR A 304 -9.47 -22.06 -3.21
C TYR A 304 -10.49 -23.16 -3.48
N ARG A 305 -10.11 -24.38 -3.16
CA ARG A 305 -10.96 -25.57 -3.14
C ARG A 305 -10.91 -26.19 -1.74
N GLY A 306 -12.07 -26.40 -1.13
CA GLY A 306 -12.21 -27.13 0.13
C GLY A 306 -11.99 -28.63 -0.04
N ASP A 307 -11.93 -29.34 1.08
CA ASP A 307 -11.79 -30.79 1.12
C ASP A 307 -13.01 -31.52 0.55
N GLN A 308 -12.84 -32.81 0.30
CA GLN A 308 -13.89 -33.71 -0.16
C GLN A 308 -15.08 -33.75 0.82
N GLN A 309 -16.27 -33.58 0.28
CA GLN A 309 -17.52 -33.66 1.01
C GLN A 309 -18.41 -34.77 0.43
N ASP A 310 -18.76 -35.74 1.24
CA ASP A 310 -19.62 -36.86 0.88
C ASP A 310 -21.06 -36.63 1.36
N ILE A 311 -22.02 -36.65 0.45
CA ILE A 311 -23.43 -36.41 0.73
C ILE A 311 -24.22 -37.72 0.56
N ALA A 312 -24.70 -38.30 1.66
CA ALA A 312 -25.51 -39.49 1.63
C ALA A 312 -26.91 -39.22 1.00
N PRO A 313 -27.59 -40.23 0.48
CA PRO A 313 -29.00 -40.11 0.08
C PRO A 313 -29.86 -39.52 1.19
N GLY A 314 -30.68 -38.54 0.87
CA GLY A 314 -31.55 -37.83 1.80
C GLY A 314 -30.87 -36.76 2.67
N ALA A 315 -29.54 -36.61 2.58
CA ALA A 315 -28.77 -35.64 3.36
C ALA A 315 -28.67 -34.30 2.65
N THR A 316 -28.46 -33.24 3.46
CA THR A 316 -28.09 -31.90 2.99
C THR A 316 -26.72 -31.53 3.52
N LEU A 317 -25.82 -31.14 2.64
CA LEU A 317 -24.53 -30.53 2.97
C LEU A 317 -24.68 -29.02 2.94
N THR A 318 -24.03 -28.32 3.89
CA THR A 318 -24.00 -26.85 3.95
C THR A 318 -22.58 -26.39 4.18
N VAL A 319 -22.12 -25.40 3.39
CA VAL A 319 -20.81 -24.77 3.49
C VAL A 319 -20.99 -23.26 3.57
N ASN A 320 -20.28 -22.63 4.51
CA ASN A 320 -20.34 -21.18 4.70
C ASN A 320 -19.07 -20.53 4.18
N ASN A 321 -19.24 -19.48 3.40
CA ASN A 321 -18.18 -18.66 2.86
C ASN A 321 -18.50 -17.20 3.14
N ARG A 322 -17.46 -16.35 3.15
CA ARG A 322 -17.64 -14.90 3.12
C ARG A 322 -16.88 -14.31 1.94
N PHE A 323 -17.34 -13.16 1.50
CA PHE A 323 -16.70 -12.40 0.45
C PHE A 323 -16.67 -10.93 0.85
N PHE A 324 -15.48 -10.40 1.04
CA PHE A 324 -15.29 -8.97 1.21
C PHE A 324 -15.04 -8.32 -0.15
N ALA A 325 -15.77 -7.24 -0.45
CA ALA A 325 -15.56 -6.46 -1.67
C ALA A 325 -15.79 -4.97 -1.38
N GLY A 326 -14.72 -4.24 -1.08
CA GLY A 326 -14.87 -2.86 -0.66
C GLY A 326 -13.58 -2.11 -0.36
N ALA A 327 -13.75 -1.03 0.39
CA ALA A 327 -12.69 -0.14 0.82
C ALA A 327 -11.90 -0.70 2.00
N LYS A 328 -10.58 -0.59 1.96
CA LYS A 328 -9.69 -1.01 3.05
C LYS A 328 -9.64 0.05 4.16
N GLN A 329 -10.72 0.17 4.92
CA GLN A 329 -10.78 0.99 6.12
C GLN A 329 -10.18 0.22 7.29
N LEU A 330 -9.15 0.76 7.97
CA LEU A 330 -8.42 0.03 9.00
C LEU A 330 -9.33 -0.44 10.14
N ALA A 331 -10.17 0.45 10.67
CA ALA A 331 -11.08 0.12 11.76
C ALA A 331 -12.09 -0.97 11.38
N LEU A 332 -12.54 -1.00 10.11
CA LEU A 332 -13.45 -2.02 9.61
C LEU A 332 -12.76 -3.39 9.45
N LEU A 333 -11.54 -3.40 8.91
CA LEU A 333 -10.78 -4.64 8.76
C LEU A 333 -10.38 -5.23 10.12
N ASP A 334 -9.98 -4.40 11.08
CA ASP A 334 -9.74 -4.80 12.48
C ASP A 334 -11.01 -5.38 13.11
N HIS A 335 -12.17 -4.74 12.90
CA HIS A 335 -13.43 -5.26 13.41
C HIS A 335 -13.76 -6.65 12.85
N TYR A 336 -13.52 -6.90 11.56
CA TYR A 336 -13.75 -8.21 10.95
C TYR A 336 -12.72 -9.26 11.40
N ASP A 337 -11.46 -8.88 11.63
CA ASP A 337 -10.45 -9.74 12.23
C ASP A 337 -10.93 -10.25 13.60
N ASP A 338 -11.31 -9.32 14.49
CA ASP A 338 -11.72 -9.63 15.86
C ASP A 338 -13.09 -10.34 15.92
N ALA A 339 -14.12 -9.82 15.23
CA ALA A 339 -15.49 -10.31 15.35
C ALA A 339 -15.74 -11.61 14.57
N LEU A 340 -15.08 -11.82 13.44
CA LEU A 340 -15.28 -12.98 12.57
C LEU A 340 -14.10 -13.96 12.62
N GLY A 341 -13.02 -13.63 13.33
CA GLY A 341 -11.82 -14.44 13.46
C GLY A 341 -11.06 -14.60 12.14
N ILE A 342 -11.03 -13.57 11.31
CA ILE A 342 -10.33 -13.57 10.01
C ILE A 342 -8.88 -13.13 10.24
N PRO A 343 -7.89 -14.03 10.23
CA PRO A 343 -6.55 -13.71 10.71
C PRO A 343 -5.84 -12.67 9.81
N TYR A 344 -5.21 -11.66 10.44
CA TYR A 344 -4.42 -10.62 9.75
C TYR A 344 -5.19 -9.90 8.65
N PHE A 345 -6.50 -9.67 8.82
CA PHE A 345 -7.30 -9.02 7.78
C PHE A 345 -6.93 -7.54 7.62
N ASP A 346 -6.54 -6.86 8.69
CA ASP A 346 -5.99 -5.51 8.71
C ASP A 346 -4.68 -5.39 7.91
N HIS A 347 -3.90 -6.47 7.80
CA HIS A 347 -2.68 -6.52 6.99
C HIS A 347 -2.91 -6.47 5.48
N ALA A 348 -4.16 -6.47 5.02
CA ALA A 348 -4.49 -6.10 3.64
C ALA A 348 -4.11 -4.64 3.32
N ILE A 349 -3.96 -3.79 4.36
CA ILE A 349 -3.36 -2.46 4.26
C ILE A 349 -1.85 -2.59 4.41
N ASP A 350 -1.10 -2.23 3.36
CA ASP A 350 0.36 -2.40 3.33
C ASP A 350 1.09 -1.26 4.07
N PHE A 351 1.18 -1.32 5.37
CA PHE A 351 2.01 -0.42 6.17
C PHE A 351 3.51 -0.77 6.14
N GLY A 352 3.90 -1.76 5.34
CA GLY A 352 5.27 -2.20 5.19
C GLY A 352 5.85 -2.83 6.46
N TRP A 353 7.18 -2.92 6.52
CA TRP A 353 7.91 -3.58 7.61
C TRP A 353 7.81 -2.86 8.98
N LEU A 354 7.44 -1.58 8.99
CA LEU A 354 7.20 -0.79 10.21
C LEU A 354 5.72 -0.80 10.64
N TYR A 355 4.99 -1.86 10.34
CA TYR A 355 3.58 -2.01 10.72
C TYR A 355 3.32 -1.64 12.19
N PHE A 356 4.16 -2.15 13.10
CA PHE A 356 4.09 -1.92 14.55
C PHE A 356 4.19 -0.42 14.95
N LEU A 357 4.74 0.43 14.08
CA LEU A 357 4.85 1.87 14.29
C LEU A 357 3.78 2.63 13.48
N ALA A 358 3.48 2.17 12.27
CA ALA A 358 2.55 2.83 11.36
C ALA A 358 1.10 2.72 11.86
N LYS A 359 0.66 1.55 12.33
CA LYS A 359 -0.69 1.34 12.86
C LYS A 359 -1.02 2.27 14.05
N PRO A 360 -0.20 2.35 15.13
CA PRO A 360 -0.44 3.31 16.22
C PRO A 360 -0.40 4.77 15.76
N ILE A 361 0.46 5.12 14.79
CA ILE A 361 0.49 6.46 14.21
C ILE A 361 -0.84 6.77 13.50
N PHE A 362 -1.37 5.82 12.75
CA PHE A 362 -2.67 5.97 12.10
C PHE A 362 -3.81 6.10 13.12
N GLU A 363 -3.86 5.25 14.13
CA GLU A 363 -4.89 5.29 15.18
C GLU A 363 -4.93 6.66 15.90
N VAL A 364 -3.76 7.21 16.23
CA VAL A 364 -3.67 8.57 16.81
C VAL A 364 -4.10 9.64 15.81
N LEU A 365 -3.76 9.47 14.52
CA LEU A 365 -4.16 10.40 13.47
C LEU A 365 -5.68 10.41 13.29
N ASP A 366 -6.28 9.23 13.24
CA ASP A 366 -7.72 9.03 13.10
C ASP A 366 -8.48 9.57 14.34
N PHE A 367 -7.95 9.31 15.53
CA PHE A 367 -8.47 9.91 16.77
C PHE A 367 -8.50 11.44 16.68
N PHE A 368 -7.44 12.08 16.21
CA PHE A 368 -7.44 13.54 16.03
C PHE A 368 -8.43 13.97 14.95
N TYR A 369 -8.53 13.22 13.86
CA TYR A 369 -9.49 13.51 12.79
C TYR A 369 -10.94 13.45 13.29
N ALA A 370 -11.29 12.43 14.07
CA ALA A 370 -12.62 12.29 14.64
C ALA A 370 -13.05 13.49 15.49
N HIS A 371 -12.09 14.22 16.10
CA HIS A 371 -12.37 15.39 16.94
C HIS A 371 -12.26 16.73 16.20
N ILE A 372 -11.40 16.80 15.18
CA ILE A 372 -11.08 18.06 14.48
C ILE A 372 -11.82 18.15 13.13
N GLY A 373 -12.12 17.00 12.49
CA GLY A 373 -12.76 16.93 11.18
C GLY A 373 -11.87 17.36 10.00
N ASN A 374 -10.53 17.46 10.20
CA ASN A 374 -9.59 17.83 9.15
C ASN A 374 -8.28 17.07 9.28
N PHE A 375 -7.97 16.19 8.30
CA PHE A 375 -6.76 15.36 8.34
C PHE A 375 -5.46 16.19 8.29
N GLY A 376 -5.42 17.31 7.57
CA GLY A 376 -4.23 18.16 7.53
C GLY A 376 -3.89 18.75 8.90
N LEU A 377 -4.88 19.21 9.65
CA LEU A 377 -4.69 19.65 11.05
C LEU A 377 -4.32 18.49 11.97
N SER A 378 -4.90 17.32 11.75
CA SER A 378 -4.56 16.10 12.51
C SER A 378 -3.09 15.71 12.30
N ILE A 379 -2.58 15.78 11.08
CA ILE A 379 -1.15 15.58 10.74
C ILE A 379 -0.28 16.60 11.48
N MET A 380 -0.69 17.87 11.49
CA MET A 380 0.07 18.92 12.19
C MET A 380 0.09 18.68 13.71
N LEU A 381 -1.04 18.28 14.31
CA LEU A 381 -1.14 17.98 15.74
C LEU A 381 -0.34 16.71 16.10
N LEU A 382 -0.44 15.66 15.31
CA LEU A 382 0.38 14.46 15.45
C LEU A 382 1.88 14.80 15.41
N THR A 383 2.29 15.70 14.51
CA THR A 383 3.69 16.16 14.43
C THR A 383 4.11 16.85 15.73
N VAL A 384 3.25 17.68 16.32
CA VAL A 384 3.51 18.31 17.62
C VAL A 384 3.65 17.25 18.72
N LEU A 385 2.76 16.28 18.76
CA LEU A 385 2.81 15.18 19.74
C LEU A 385 4.12 14.40 19.64
N ILE A 386 4.53 14.00 18.43
CA ILE A 386 5.81 13.31 18.18
C ILE A 386 6.99 14.19 18.64
N LYS A 387 6.97 15.50 18.34
CA LYS A 387 8.00 16.43 18.80
C LYS A 387 8.06 16.56 20.32
N LEU A 388 6.93 16.50 21.00
CA LEU A 388 6.87 16.51 22.47
C LEU A 388 7.47 15.24 23.07
N ILE A 389 7.14 14.07 22.52
CA ILE A 389 7.71 12.78 22.95
C ILE A 389 9.23 12.79 22.82
N PHE A 390 9.75 13.27 21.69
CA PHE A 390 11.19 13.32 21.44
C PHE A 390 11.89 14.59 21.94
N PHE A 391 11.16 15.48 22.63
CA PHE A 391 11.73 16.75 23.12
C PHE A 391 12.97 16.59 24.00
N PRO A 392 13.03 15.66 24.98
CA PRO A 392 14.23 15.51 25.84
C PRO A 392 15.48 15.17 25.01
N LEU A 393 15.31 14.29 24.02
CA LEU A 393 16.38 13.85 23.14
C LEU A 393 16.85 14.97 22.19
N ALA A 394 15.88 15.67 21.58
CA ALA A 394 16.16 16.82 20.71
C ALA A 394 16.89 17.95 21.50
N ASN A 395 16.48 18.22 22.74
CA ASN A 395 17.13 19.20 23.60
C ASN A 395 18.61 18.86 23.87
N LYS A 396 18.91 17.57 24.16
CA LYS A 396 20.29 17.09 24.36
C LYS A 396 21.12 17.25 23.07
N SER A 397 20.53 16.91 21.93
CA SER A 397 21.19 17.02 20.62
C SER A 397 21.44 18.48 20.23
N TYR A 398 20.45 19.36 20.31
CA TYR A 398 20.61 20.78 19.97
C TYR A 398 21.60 21.50 20.90
N ARG A 399 21.69 21.14 22.18
CA ARG A 399 22.74 21.64 23.08
C ARG A 399 24.14 21.19 22.62
N ALA A 400 24.29 19.94 22.18
CA ALA A 400 25.57 19.46 21.63
C ALA A 400 25.93 20.19 20.33
N MET A 401 24.97 20.40 19.42
CA MET A 401 25.15 21.19 18.20
C MET A 401 25.55 22.64 18.49
N SER A 402 24.93 23.25 19.52
CA SER A 402 25.29 24.61 19.95
C SER A 402 26.77 24.71 20.39
N LYS A 403 27.26 23.72 21.15
CA LYS A 403 28.69 23.64 21.52
C LYS A 403 29.58 23.51 20.29
N MET A 404 29.21 22.65 19.33
CA MET A 404 29.98 22.51 18.08
C MET A 404 30.03 23.81 17.26
N ARG A 405 28.92 24.56 17.22
CA ARG A 405 28.88 25.86 16.53
C ARG A 405 29.85 26.88 17.14
N LEU A 406 30.00 26.89 18.47
CA LEU A 406 30.99 27.74 19.16
C LEU A 406 32.45 27.38 18.85
N LEU A 407 32.70 26.11 18.49
CA LEU A 407 34.04 25.62 18.10
C LEU A 407 34.44 25.94 16.64
N GLN A 408 33.52 26.42 15.80
CA GLN A 408 33.79 26.68 14.38
C GLN A 408 35.00 27.59 14.14
N PRO A 409 35.23 28.71 14.89
CA PRO A 409 36.40 29.53 14.69
C PRO A 409 37.73 28.82 15.04
N GLU A 410 37.74 27.92 16.05
CA GLU A 410 38.91 27.09 16.37
C GLU A 410 39.16 26.01 15.31
N LEU A 411 38.10 25.41 14.79
CA LEU A 411 38.22 24.47 13.67
C LEU A 411 38.76 25.14 12.40
N ALA A 412 38.39 26.40 12.14
CA ALA A 412 38.92 27.15 11.01
C ALA A 412 40.43 27.37 11.17
N LYS A 413 40.90 27.73 12.38
CA LYS A 413 42.37 27.88 12.68
C LYS A 413 43.11 26.56 12.55
N LEU A 414 42.54 25.43 13.00
CA LEU A 414 43.15 24.12 12.82
C LEU A 414 43.29 23.77 11.34
N ARG A 415 42.31 24.15 10.53
CA ARG A 415 42.33 23.94 9.10
C ARG A 415 43.40 24.78 8.39
N GLU A 416 43.56 26.05 8.75
CA GLU A 416 44.63 26.88 8.22
C GLU A 416 46.00 26.30 8.57
N ARG A 417 46.16 25.70 9.78
CA ARG A 417 47.44 25.16 10.25
C ARG A 417 47.78 23.78 9.66
N TYR A 418 46.82 22.93 9.44
CA TYR A 418 47.00 21.51 9.07
C TYR A 418 46.26 21.13 7.79
N GLY A 419 45.86 22.09 6.94
CA GLY A 419 45.00 21.82 5.77
C GLY A 419 45.61 20.86 4.76
N ASP A 420 46.95 20.84 4.65
CA ASP A 420 47.69 19.94 3.76
C ASP A 420 47.85 18.52 4.34
N ASP A 421 47.83 18.38 5.67
CA ASP A 421 47.90 17.10 6.37
C ASP A 421 46.54 16.71 6.95
N LYS A 422 45.73 16.00 6.14
CA LYS A 422 44.37 15.58 6.52
C LYS A 422 44.33 14.62 7.72
N VAL A 423 45.37 13.81 7.90
CA VAL A 423 45.43 12.85 9.02
C VAL A 423 45.59 13.60 10.31
N LYS A 424 46.56 14.53 10.35
CA LYS A 424 46.86 15.36 11.52
C LYS A 424 45.71 16.33 11.82
N LEU A 425 45.07 16.91 10.78
CA LEU A 425 43.88 17.74 10.93
C LEU A 425 42.75 16.97 11.64
N ASN A 426 42.44 15.73 11.20
CA ASN A 426 41.42 14.90 11.82
C ASN A 426 41.77 14.53 13.27
N GLN A 427 43.03 14.22 13.55
CA GLN A 427 43.48 13.94 14.92
C GLN A 427 43.32 15.14 15.85
N GLU A 428 43.72 16.32 15.43
CA GLU A 428 43.59 17.57 16.20
C GLU A 428 42.13 17.99 16.38
N MET A 429 41.28 17.80 15.35
CA MET A 429 39.84 18.04 15.45
C MET A 429 39.18 17.09 16.47
N MET A 430 39.54 15.81 16.45
CA MET A 430 39.03 14.84 17.43
C MET A 430 39.53 15.12 18.84
N ALA A 431 40.77 15.56 19.00
CA ALA A 431 41.35 16.00 20.27
C ALA A 431 40.63 17.26 20.81
N LEU A 432 40.31 18.23 19.94
CA LEU A 432 39.52 19.41 20.28
C LEU A 432 38.11 19.01 20.77
N TYR A 433 37.41 18.15 20.04
CA TYR A 433 36.06 17.64 20.44
C TYR A 433 36.09 16.93 21.80
N LYS A 434 37.10 16.09 22.04
CA LYS A 434 37.27 15.41 23.34
C LYS A 434 37.50 16.40 24.46
N ARG A 435 38.37 17.40 24.26
CA ARG A 435 38.73 18.42 25.25
C ARG A 435 37.54 19.26 25.70
N VAL A 436 36.65 19.60 24.76
CA VAL A 436 35.46 20.44 25.04
C VAL A 436 34.22 19.61 25.40
N GLY A 437 34.32 18.27 25.35
CA GLY A 437 33.21 17.38 25.61
C GLY A 437 32.07 17.53 24.58
N ALA A 438 32.43 17.84 23.33
CA ALA A 438 31.47 17.94 22.22
C ALA A 438 31.47 16.63 21.44
N ASN A 439 30.30 15.98 21.33
CA ASN A 439 30.15 14.77 20.52
C ASN A 439 29.57 15.14 19.15
N PRO A 440 30.32 15.00 18.05
CA PRO A 440 29.84 15.30 16.70
C PRO A 440 28.64 14.40 16.28
N MET A 441 28.59 13.15 16.78
CA MET A 441 27.49 12.23 16.50
C MET A 441 26.17 12.63 17.16
N ALA A 442 26.20 13.44 18.23
CA ALA A 442 24.97 13.88 18.89
C ALA A 442 24.10 14.76 17.99
N GLY A 443 24.69 15.43 17.00
CA GLY A 443 23.97 16.28 16.05
C GLY A 443 23.11 15.52 15.03
N CYS A 444 23.49 14.29 14.67
CA CYS A 444 22.74 13.48 13.71
C CYS A 444 21.66 12.61 14.38
N LEU A 445 21.67 12.46 15.71
CA LEU A 445 20.74 11.59 16.44
C LEU A 445 19.26 11.90 16.18
N PRO A 446 18.79 13.16 16.12
CA PRO A 446 17.41 13.46 15.76
C PRO A 446 17.01 12.98 14.36
N ILE A 447 17.94 13.02 13.41
CA ILE A 447 17.70 12.58 12.03
C ILE A 447 17.51 11.05 12.01
N VAL A 448 18.37 10.31 12.69
CA VAL A 448 18.32 8.83 12.75
C VAL A 448 16.97 8.36 13.31
N ILE A 449 16.46 9.02 14.35
CA ILE A 449 15.16 8.66 14.95
C ILE A 449 13.99 9.14 14.09
N GLN A 450 14.16 10.26 13.38
CA GLN A 450 13.13 10.81 12.51
C GLN A 450 12.86 9.92 11.28
N ILE A 451 13.87 9.16 10.78
CA ILE A 451 13.72 8.33 9.58
C ILE A 451 12.63 7.26 9.74
N PRO A 452 12.60 6.42 10.81
CA PRO A 452 11.52 5.45 11.00
C PRO A 452 10.14 6.11 11.14
N VAL A 453 10.05 7.22 11.88
CA VAL A 453 8.80 7.96 12.05
C VAL A 453 8.31 8.54 10.73
N PHE A 454 9.22 9.10 9.94
CA PHE A 454 8.92 9.62 8.61
C PHE A 454 8.42 8.51 7.68
N TYR A 455 9.13 7.37 7.65
CA TYR A 455 8.74 6.24 6.82
C TYR A 455 7.36 5.68 7.22
N ALA A 456 7.10 5.51 8.51
CA ALA A 456 5.81 5.05 9.00
C ALA A 456 4.68 6.02 8.64
N LEU A 457 4.90 7.33 8.83
CA LEU A 457 3.94 8.36 8.45
C LEU A 457 3.74 8.44 6.93
N TYR A 458 4.82 8.28 6.14
CA TYR A 458 4.73 8.18 4.69
C TYR A 458 3.80 7.03 4.28
N GLN A 459 3.98 5.84 4.85
CA GLN A 459 3.12 4.70 4.57
C GLN A 459 1.67 5.00 4.96
N VAL A 460 1.43 5.50 6.17
CA VAL A 460 0.09 5.89 6.61
C VAL A 460 -0.58 6.85 5.64
N LEU A 461 0.06 7.98 5.33
CA LEU A 461 -0.52 9.01 4.46
C LEU A 461 -0.70 8.58 3.02
N TYR A 462 -0.04 7.50 2.63
CA TYR A 462 -0.03 7.06 1.24
C TYR A 462 -0.99 5.92 0.95
N VAL A 463 -1.15 4.95 1.88
CA VAL A 463 -1.92 3.74 1.62
C VAL A 463 -3.31 3.72 2.26
N THR A 464 -3.58 4.62 3.23
CA THR A 464 -4.88 4.63 3.91
C THR A 464 -5.94 5.33 3.07
N ILE A 465 -7.12 4.73 3.00
CA ILE A 465 -8.24 5.25 2.22
C ILE A 465 -8.85 6.51 2.84
N GLU A 466 -8.70 6.67 4.14
CA GLU A 466 -9.18 7.83 4.90
C GLU A 466 -8.51 9.13 4.46
N MET A 467 -7.29 9.03 3.89
CA MET A 467 -6.56 10.17 3.32
C MET A 467 -6.95 10.50 1.89
N ARG A 468 -7.62 9.56 1.20
CA ARG A 468 -8.03 9.73 -0.19
C ARG A 468 -9.09 10.81 -0.31
N GLN A 469 -8.80 11.82 -1.16
CA GLN A 469 -9.69 12.96 -1.39
C GLN A 469 -10.02 13.75 -0.10
N ALA A 470 -9.19 13.63 0.94
CA ALA A 470 -9.34 14.42 2.16
C ALA A 470 -8.87 15.86 1.91
N PRO A 471 -9.73 16.89 2.10
CA PRO A 471 -9.36 18.28 1.84
C PRO A 471 -8.51 18.87 2.96
N PHE A 472 -7.69 19.86 2.58
CA PHE A 472 -7.05 20.79 3.48
C PHE A 472 -7.50 22.22 3.16
N TYR A 473 -6.91 23.23 3.79
CA TYR A 473 -7.23 24.63 3.54
C TYR A 473 -6.65 25.13 2.21
N GLY A 474 -7.33 26.10 1.61
CA GLY A 474 -6.92 26.78 0.38
C GLY A 474 -7.13 25.91 -0.86
N TRP A 475 -6.07 25.67 -1.59
CA TRP A 475 -6.11 24.97 -2.90
C TRP A 475 -5.90 23.44 -2.81
N ILE A 476 -5.66 22.91 -1.63
CA ILE A 476 -5.48 21.46 -1.46
C ILE A 476 -6.83 20.80 -1.22
N HIS A 477 -7.35 20.11 -2.23
CA HIS A 477 -8.61 19.37 -2.18
C HIS A 477 -8.40 17.86 -1.96
N ASP A 478 -7.16 17.39 -2.08
CA ASP A 478 -6.78 16.00 -1.85
C ASP A 478 -5.37 15.93 -1.23
N LEU A 479 -5.31 15.55 0.05
CA LEU A 479 -4.05 15.36 0.76
C LEU A 479 -3.25 14.14 0.27
N SER A 480 -3.89 13.19 -0.38
CA SER A 480 -3.24 11.98 -0.93
C SER A 480 -2.61 12.21 -2.31
N ALA A 481 -2.95 13.30 -2.98
CA ALA A 481 -2.42 13.70 -4.28
C ALA A 481 -1.30 14.75 -4.15
N PRO A 482 -0.45 14.94 -5.18
CA PRO A 482 0.51 16.05 -5.24
C PRO A 482 -0.18 17.41 -5.21
N ASP A 483 0.56 18.47 -4.86
CA ASP A 483 0.07 19.85 -4.87
C ASP A 483 -0.32 20.25 -6.30
N PRO A 484 -1.58 20.60 -6.58
CA PRO A 484 -2.06 20.91 -7.92
C PRO A 484 -1.57 22.25 -8.46
N THR A 485 -0.95 23.10 -7.62
CA THR A 485 -0.44 24.40 -8.06
C THR A 485 0.91 24.29 -8.77
N SER A 486 1.27 25.31 -9.54
CA SER A 486 2.56 25.40 -10.21
C SER A 486 3.11 26.81 -10.14
N PHE A 487 4.41 26.95 -9.92
CA PHE A 487 5.06 28.27 -9.97
C PHE A 487 5.03 28.88 -11.38
N VAL A 488 4.87 28.07 -12.44
CA VAL A 488 4.84 28.53 -13.85
C VAL A 488 3.66 29.43 -14.12
N ASN A 489 2.49 29.16 -13.54
CA ASN A 489 1.30 29.99 -13.65
C ASN A 489 1.07 30.85 -12.39
N LEU A 490 2.14 31.16 -11.64
CA LEU A 490 2.10 31.88 -10.37
C LEU A 490 1.07 31.30 -9.39
N PHE A 491 1.08 29.96 -9.26
CA PHE A 491 0.19 29.20 -8.37
C PHE A 491 -1.30 29.37 -8.66
N GLY A 492 -1.65 29.53 -9.93
CA GLY A 492 -3.03 29.68 -10.38
C GLY A 492 -3.49 31.14 -10.57
N LEU A 493 -2.62 32.14 -10.35
CA LEU A 493 -2.93 33.55 -10.60
C LEU A 493 -3.02 33.87 -12.09
N LEU A 494 -2.32 33.11 -12.93
CA LEU A 494 -2.39 33.26 -14.40
C LEU A 494 -3.38 32.23 -14.97
N PRO A 495 -4.29 32.65 -15.89
CA PRO A 495 -5.40 31.82 -16.37
C PRO A 495 -4.96 30.85 -17.49
N PHE A 496 -3.91 30.06 -17.26
CA PHE A 496 -3.51 28.97 -18.15
C PHE A 496 -3.11 27.74 -17.36
N THR A 497 -3.33 26.57 -17.93
CA THR A 497 -2.87 25.30 -17.36
C THR A 497 -1.40 25.09 -17.72
N PRO A 498 -0.50 24.92 -16.71
CA PRO A 498 0.89 24.60 -16.99
C PRO A 498 1.01 23.28 -17.75
N PRO A 499 2.03 23.12 -18.63
CA PRO A 499 2.32 21.82 -19.21
C PRO A 499 2.59 20.78 -18.12
N GLU A 500 2.10 19.55 -18.29
CA GLU A 500 2.34 18.42 -17.37
C GLU A 500 3.78 17.88 -17.45
N ILE A 501 4.76 18.78 -17.52
CA ILE A 501 6.17 18.42 -17.49
C ILE A 501 6.59 18.39 -16.02
N SER A 502 6.86 17.22 -15.49
CA SER A 502 7.21 17.03 -14.08
C SER A 502 8.37 17.92 -13.57
N LEU A 503 9.26 18.33 -14.48
CA LEU A 503 10.43 19.16 -14.16
C LEU A 503 10.05 20.60 -13.75
N ILE A 504 8.94 21.13 -14.24
CA ILE A 504 8.49 22.51 -14.00
C ILE A 504 7.19 22.59 -13.20
N HIS A 505 6.57 21.45 -12.89
CA HIS A 505 5.34 21.40 -12.11
C HIS A 505 5.69 21.28 -10.61
N ILE A 506 6.13 22.40 -10.00
CA ILE A 506 6.46 22.47 -8.57
C ILE A 506 5.42 23.36 -7.90
N GLY A 507 4.67 22.78 -6.96
CA GLY A 507 3.61 23.46 -6.24
C GLY A 507 4.09 24.41 -5.14
N ALA A 508 3.16 25.13 -4.52
CA ALA A 508 3.45 26.08 -3.45
C ALA A 508 3.97 25.40 -2.18
N TRP A 509 3.36 24.29 -1.75
CA TRP A 509 3.80 23.56 -0.55
C TRP A 509 5.20 22.97 -0.67
N PRO A 510 5.61 22.33 -1.78
CA PRO A 510 7.00 21.93 -2.01
C PRO A 510 7.99 23.09 -1.90
N ILE A 511 7.65 24.28 -2.42
CA ILE A 511 8.51 25.47 -2.30
C ILE A 511 8.61 25.94 -0.83
N ILE A 512 7.47 26.02 -0.11
CA ILE A 512 7.45 26.35 1.32
C ILE A 512 8.31 25.36 2.11
N MET A 513 8.17 24.08 1.82
CA MET A 513 9.01 23.02 2.42
C MET A 513 10.50 23.24 2.14
N GLY A 514 10.87 23.53 0.88
CA GLY A 514 12.26 23.82 0.49
C GLY A 514 12.83 25.02 1.20
N ILE A 515 12.07 26.11 1.33
CA ILE A 515 12.46 27.30 2.08
C ILE A 515 12.68 26.97 3.56
N THR A 516 11.74 26.27 4.19
CA THR A 516 11.88 25.87 5.61
C THR A 516 13.08 24.94 5.81
N MET A 517 13.34 24.00 4.90
CA MET A 517 14.50 23.13 4.94
C MET A 517 15.81 23.91 4.79
N PHE A 518 15.86 24.88 3.87
CA PHE A 518 17.02 25.75 3.68
C PHE A 518 17.31 26.61 4.92
N LEU A 519 16.26 27.19 5.54
CA LEU A 519 16.39 27.93 6.78
C LEU A 519 16.89 27.04 7.93
N GLN A 520 16.36 25.84 8.06
CA GLN A 520 16.81 24.85 9.05
C GLN A 520 18.29 24.50 8.83
N GLN A 521 18.70 24.28 7.57
CA GLN A 521 20.09 23.96 7.23
C GLN A 521 21.06 25.08 7.61
N LYS A 522 20.66 26.35 7.48
CA LYS A 522 21.47 27.50 7.94
C LYS A 522 21.65 27.56 9.46
N LEU A 523 20.72 27.00 10.22
CA LEU A 523 20.84 26.91 11.68
C LEU A 523 21.79 25.78 12.12
N ASN A 524 22.04 24.80 11.29
CA ASN A 524 22.96 23.70 11.59
C ASN A 524 24.42 24.15 11.49
N PRO A 525 25.34 23.55 12.29
CA PRO A 525 26.77 23.79 12.12
C PRO A 525 27.23 23.32 10.72
N GLN A 526 28.00 24.15 10.04
CA GLN A 526 28.51 23.80 8.71
C GLN A 526 29.57 22.69 8.82
N PRO A 527 29.57 21.72 7.89
CA PRO A 527 30.65 20.73 7.81
C PRO A 527 31.99 21.40 7.64
N PRO A 528 33.07 20.80 8.18
CA PRO A 528 34.44 21.35 8.00
C PRO A 528 34.89 21.37 6.54
N ASP A 529 34.45 20.43 5.71
CA ASP A 529 34.81 20.37 4.28
C ASP A 529 33.93 21.31 3.43
N PRO A 530 34.52 22.25 2.64
CA PRO A 530 33.78 23.19 1.80
C PRO A 530 32.94 22.50 0.71
N MET A 531 33.43 21.38 0.17
CA MET A 531 32.69 20.62 -0.84
C MET A 531 31.45 19.99 -0.22
N GLN A 532 31.60 19.39 0.97
CA GLN A 532 30.50 18.83 1.73
C GLN A 532 29.50 19.92 2.15
N ALA A 533 29.97 21.11 2.57
CA ALA A 533 29.11 22.24 2.90
C ALA A 533 28.27 22.70 1.69
N LYS A 534 28.85 22.79 0.49
CA LYS A 534 28.15 23.12 -0.76
C LYS A 534 27.12 22.05 -1.11
N MET A 535 27.47 20.78 -0.97
CA MET A 535 26.56 19.68 -1.21
C MET A 535 25.34 19.74 -0.27
N PHE A 536 25.54 19.94 1.03
CA PHE A 536 24.44 20.08 1.98
C PHE A 536 23.56 21.30 1.68
N MET A 537 24.15 22.40 1.19
CA MET A 537 23.37 23.59 0.78
C MET A 537 22.54 23.37 -0.49
N ALA A 538 22.92 22.42 -1.35
CA ALA A 538 22.16 22.07 -2.55
C ALA A 538 20.99 21.09 -2.23
N LEU A 539 21.09 20.32 -1.13
CA LEU A 539 20.07 19.31 -0.78
C LEU A 539 18.63 19.85 -0.73
N PRO A 540 18.33 21.01 -0.12
CA PRO A 540 16.97 21.54 -0.09
C PRO A 540 16.35 21.70 -1.49
N PHE A 541 17.12 22.12 -2.47
CA PHE A 541 16.64 22.28 -3.86
C PHE A 541 16.34 20.92 -4.50
N VAL A 542 17.22 19.94 -4.31
CA VAL A 542 17.02 18.58 -4.80
C VAL A 542 15.77 17.95 -4.17
N PHE A 543 15.63 18.09 -2.85
CA PHE A 543 14.45 17.58 -2.14
C PHE A 543 13.16 18.29 -2.54
N THR A 544 13.19 19.61 -2.77
CA THR A 544 12.01 20.37 -3.25
C THR A 544 11.50 19.78 -4.55
N TYR A 545 12.39 19.54 -5.51
CA TYR A 545 12.04 18.93 -6.78
C TYR A 545 11.54 17.49 -6.61
N MET A 546 12.28 16.64 -5.91
CA MET A 546 11.96 15.24 -5.72
C MET A 546 10.61 15.05 -5.01
N LEU A 547 10.35 15.85 -3.97
CA LEU A 547 9.15 15.74 -3.14
C LEU A 547 7.95 16.50 -3.73
N SER A 548 8.12 17.28 -4.80
CA SER A 548 6.99 17.92 -5.50
C SER A 548 6.02 16.89 -6.11
N GLN A 549 6.48 15.68 -6.35
CA GLN A 549 5.68 14.57 -6.88
C GLN A 549 4.99 13.73 -5.79
N PHE A 550 5.23 14.04 -4.53
CA PHE A 550 4.65 13.31 -3.41
C PHE A 550 3.32 13.94 -2.96
N SER A 551 2.55 13.17 -2.19
CA SER A 551 1.27 13.62 -1.65
C SER A 551 1.41 14.92 -0.85
N SER A 552 0.46 15.84 -1.03
CA SER A 552 0.44 17.14 -0.35
C SER A 552 0.49 17.01 1.17
N GLY A 553 -0.18 16.00 1.73
CA GLY A 553 -0.17 15.73 3.18
C GLY A 553 1.24 15.48 3.72
N LEU A 554 2.07 14.74 2.97
CA LEU A 554 3.47 14.47 3.34
C LEU A 554 4.35 15.73 3.24
N VAL A 555 4.14 16.53 2.21
CA VAL A 555 4.89 17.79 2.01
C VAL A 555 4.53 18.80 3.09
N ILE A 556 3.25 18.93 3.44
CA ILE A 556 2.75 19.77 4.56
C ILE A 556 3.36 19.31 5.89
N TYR A 557 3.32 17.98 6.16
CA TYR A 557 4.00 17.42 7.33
C TYR A 557 5.48 17.84 7.39
N TRP A 558 6.21 17.73 6.29
CA TRP A 558 7.63 18.07 6.27
C TRP A 558 7.89 19.54 6.49
N ALA A 559 7.13 20.42 5.82
CA ALA A 559 7.21 21.87 6.02
C ALA A 559 6.94 22.25 7.48
N TRP A 560 5.89 21.69 8.08
CA TRP A 560 5.52 21.91 9.47
C TRP A 560 6.56 21.36 10.45
N ASN A 561 7.06 20.16 10.21
CA ASN A 561 8.13 19.54 11.00
C ASN A 561 9.42 20.37 10.99
N ASN A 562 9.80 20.94 9.83
CA ASN A 562 10.94 21.86 9.73
C ASN A 562 10.69 23.13 10.54
N LEU A 563 9.52 23.74 10.43
CA LEU A 563 9.15 24.96 11.17
C LEU A 563 9.23 24.74 12.68
N LEU A 564 8.67 23.63 13.18
CA LEU A 564 8.75 23.25 14.59
C LEU A 564 10.19 23.01 15.02
N SER A 565 11.01 22.37 14.17
CA SER A 565 12.43 22.13 14.45
C SER A 565 13.22 23.43 14.52
N ILE A 566 12.97 24.38 13.60
CA ILE A 566 13.56 25.73 13.61
C ILE A 566 13.21 26.44 14.91
N THR A 567 11.95 26.43 15.27
CA THR A 567 11.45 27.08 16.50
C THR A 567 12.07 26.47 17.75
N GLN A 568 12.09 25.12 17.83
CA GLN A 568 12.71 24.39 18.94
C GLN A 568 14.21 24.67 19.04
N GLN A 569 14.94 24.59 17.93
CA GLN A 569 16.37 24.87 17.88
C GLN A 569 16.68 26.32 18.26
N TRP A 570 15.91 27.29 17.76
CA TRP A 570 16.06 28.70 18.09
C TRP A 570 15.84 28.95 19.58
N LEU A 571 14.80 28.39 20.19
CA LEU A 571 14.52 28.52 21.62
C LEU A 571 15.66 27.95 22.48
N ILE A 572 16.18 26.78 22.13
CA ILE A 572 17.25 26.12 22.86
C ILE A 572 18.56 26.93 22.72
N MET A 573 18.90 27.39 21.52
CA MET A 573 20.10 28.20 21.28
C MET A 573 20.04 29.54 22.01
N ARG A 574 18.87 30.20 22.05
CA ARG A 574 18.65 31.44 22.81
C ARG A 574 18.88 31.23 24.31
N ARG A 575 18.35 30.14 24.88
CA ARG A 575 18.56 29.79 26.30
C ARG A 575 19.99 29.38 26.61
N ALA A 576 20.72 28.80 25.66
CA ALA A 576 22.13 28.42 25.80
C ALA A 576 23.09 29.61 25.65
N GLY A 577 22.64 30.83 25.43
CA GLY A 577 23.47 32.05 25.32
C GLY A 577 24.20 32.19 23.98
N VAL A 578 24.04 31.26 23.03
CA VAL A 578 24.78 31.26 21.74
C VAL A 578 24.35 32.41 20.83
N SER A 579 23.15 32.92 21.01
CA SER A 579 22.59 34.05 20.22
C SER A 579 23.26 35.41 20.54
N ARG A 580 24.09 35.49 21.57
CA ARG A 580 24.77 36.74 22.01
C ARG A 580 26.26 36.78 21.72
N ALA A 581 26.85 35.76 21.09
CA ALA A 581 28.23 35.80 20.67
C ALA A 581 28.36 36.79 19.50
N LYS A 582 28.81 38.01 19.79
CA LYS A 582 29.24 39.03 18.81
C LYS A 582 30.30 38.39 17.89
N PRO A 583 30.29 38.65 16.57
CA PRO A 583 31.41 38.27 15.71
C PRO A 583 32.71 38.88 16.29
N PRO A 584 33.82 38.14 16.27
CA PRO A 584 35.10 38.69 16.74
C PRO A 584 35.38 39.97 15.96
N GLY A 585 35.43 41.08 16.69
CA GLY A 585 35.60 42.41 16.14
C GLY A 585 36.87 42.50 15.32
N GLY A 586 36.76 43.12 14.14
CA GLY A 586 37.88 43.45 13.30
C GLY A 586 39.00 44.13 14.11
N ASN A 587 40.22 43.70 13.87
CA ASN A 587 41.44 44.24 14.37
C ASN A 587 41.41 45.80 14.34
N LYS A 588 41.34 46.42 15.51
CA LYS A 588 41.71 47.80 15.62
C LYS A 588 43.24 47.83 15.47
N THR A 589 43.70 48.28 14.34
CA THR A 589 45.10 48.68 14.12
C THR A 589 45.52 49.63 15.24
N PRO A 590 46.65 49.39 15.95
CA PRO A 590 47.11 50.32 16.94
C PRO A 590 47.55 51.61 16.24
N ALA A 591 46.97 52.74 16.68
CA ALA A 591 47.42 54.07 16.24
C ALA A 591 48.92 54.24 16.55
N LYS A 592 49.75 54.56 15.53
CA LYS A 592 51.12 55.00 15.67
C LYS A 592 51.18 56.26 16.59
N ALA A 593 51.78 56.09 17.75
CA ALA A 593 52.16 57.23 18.58
C ALA A 593 53.21 58.11 17.84
N ALA A 594 52.82 59.33 17.52
CA ALA A 594 53.76 60.33 17.05
C ALA A 594 54.64 60.78 18.25
N LYS A 595 55.93 60.62 18.08
CA LYS A 595 56.92 61.31 18.94
C LYS A 595 57.22 62.67 18.32
N THR A 596 57.04 63.69 19.08
CA THR A 596 57.79 64.93 19.04
C THR A 596 59.08 64.75 19.77
#